data_2f3e245368827d252af5fab5f7ce663e
#
_entry.id   2f3e245368827d252af5fab5f7ce663e
#
_cell.length_a   1.000
_cell.length_b   1.000
_cell.length_c   1.000
_cell.angle_alpha   90.00
_cell.angle_beta   90.00
_cell.angle_gamma   90.00
#
_symmetry.space_group_name_H-M   'P 1'
#
loop_
_entity.id
_entity.type
_entity.pdbx_description
1 polymer ?
#
loop_
_entity_poly.entity_id
_entity_poly.type
_entity_poly.pdbx_seq_one_letter_code
_entity_poly.pdbx_strand_id
1 'polypeptide(L)'
;MDINTLQVPEYYQPLMRPLPGALSCGVNLEYDPDFILLLSRLQPRLDAEYGHFTEAAEPVNWAEAERDCHALFQRSKDLRLMIILIRCRLRQIGLPALEEGLTALFSLIKRWPDDIHPQLYDEGEFDPLMRINALNELEDTHGLIGDLRNQILPKAAGTQITLKIFEKSHAVPRESDALPEIMLSTLRHEWKTHNDPVINSLQAAQAWLDRIKSILPGFAGTDLPDFPQLSQLLMLFSSHSGQPSLSTPQPEVLMPAIPENDALPSLTISGEEPAPAIASGKEQNIRSRAEALSRIKEIRAWFLNTEPSSPVIPLLAFTEQTIGMSFNELLKFIPAELISRLDAEKE
;
A
#
# COMPACT_ATOMS: atom_id res chain seq x y z
N MET A 1 23.85 5.18 -11.86
CA MET A 1 24.41 3.82 -11.69
C MET A 1 24.36 3.13 -13.04
N ASP A 2 25.50 2.63 -13.50
CA ASP A 2 25.56 1.88 -14.75
C ASP A 2 24.85 0.53 -14.59
N ILE A 3 24.08 0.15 -15.62
CA ILE A 3 23.33 -1.12 -15.64
C ILE A 3 24.25 -2.33 -15.45
N ASN A 4 25.52 -2.21 -15.88
CA ASN A 4 26.52 -3.27 -15.78
C ASN A 4 27.05 -3.53 -14.35
N THR A 5 26.76 -2.65 -13.39
CA THR A 5 27.14 -2.80 -11.98
C THR A 5 26.03 -3.33 -11.09
N LEU A 6 24.82 -3.49 -11.63
CA LEU A 6 23.67 -4.03 -10.90
C LEU A 6 23.79 -5.56 -10.85
N GLN A 7 24.07 -6.09 -9.67
CA GLN A 7 24.15 -7.54 -9.46
C GLN A 7 22.73 -8.09 -9.32
N VAL A 8 22.17 -8.59 -10.44
CA VAL A 8 20.88 -9.28 -10.44
C VAL A 8 21.05 -10.62 -9.75
N PRO A 9 20.11 -11.01 -8.84
CA PRO A 9 20.15 -12.30 -8.17
C PRO A 9 20.23 -13.48 -9.16
N GLU A 10 20.98 -14.53 -8.80
CA GLU A 10 21.30 -15.66 -9.68
C GLU A 10 20.06 -16.29 -10.31
N TYR A 11 18.99 -16.44 -9.53
CA TYR A 11 17.71 -16.99 -9.97
C TYR A 11 17.14 -16.25 -11.20
N TYR A 12 17.29 -14.93 -11.24
CA TYR A 12 16.72 -14.07 -12.31
C TYR A 12 17.71 -13.78 -13.44
N GLN A 13 19.01 -14.07 -13.31
CA GLN A 13 20.02 -13.78 -14.33
C GLN A 13 19.69 -14.34 -15.73
N PRO A 14 19.15 -15.57 -15.88
CA PRO A 14 18.79 -16.09 -17.21
C PRO A 14 17.72 -15.25 -17.89
N LEU A 15 16.82 -14.62 -17.11
CA LEU A 15 15.71 -13.80 -17.62
C LEU A 15 16.17 -12.44 -18.16
N MET A 16 17.37 -11.99 -17.74
CA MET A 16 17.97 -10.72 -18.19
C MET A 16 18.62 -10.81 -19.56
N ARG A 17 18.63 -11.97 -20.21
CA ARG A 17 19.18 -12.07 -21.57
C ARG A 17 18.15 -11.63 -22.59
N PRO A 18 18.55 -10.85 -23.62
CA PRO A 18 17.65 -10.52 -24.72
C PRO A 18 17.19 -11.79 -25.44
N LEU A 19 15.99 -11.75 -25.99
CA LEU A 19 15.50 -12.84 -26.83
C LEU A 19 16.16 -12.80 -28.19
N PRO A 20 16.36 -13.96 -28.83
CA PRO A 20 16.92 -14.00 -30.19
C PRO A 20 15.95 -13.41 -31.20
N GLY A 21 16.47 -12.68 -32.18
CA GLY A 21 15.68 -12.07 -33.25
C GLY A 21 15.66 -10.54 -33.20
N ALA A 22 14.74 -9.94 -33.94
CA ALA A 22 14.62 -8.49 -34.06
C ALA A 22 14.02 -7.81 -32.81
N LEU A 23 13.21 -8.54 -32.02
CA LEU A 23 12.51 -8.04 -30.84
C LEU A 23 13.20 -8.56 -29.57
N SER A 24 13.99 -7.72 -28.92
CA SER A 24 14.73 -8.07 -27.69
C SER A 24 13.84 -8.58 -26.55
N CYS A 25 12.61 -8.09 -26.48
CA CYS A 25 11.61 -8.48 -25.48
C CYS A 25 10.57 -9.47 -26.01
N GLY A 26 10.61 -9.87 -27.29
CA GLY A 26 9.72 -10.84 -27.89
C GLY A 26 8.32 -10.30 -28.18
N VAL A 27 7.31 -11.18 -28.08
CA VAL A 27 5.92 -10.87 -28.47
C VAL A 27 5.09 -10.48 -27.27
N ASN A 28 3.99 -9.74 -27.52
CA ASN A 28 2.98 -9.48 -26.50
C ASN A 28 2.22 -10.77 -26.18
N LEU A 29 2.02 -11.06 -24.88
CA LEU A 29 1.31 -12.24 -24.39
C LEU A 29 -0.18 -12.02 -24.13
N GLU A 30 -0.74 -10.85 -24.43
CA GLU A 30 -2.11 -10.49 -24.05
C GLU A 30 -3.14 -11.54 -24.49
N TYR A 31 -2.98 -12.09 -25.69
CA TYR A 31 -3.85 -13.11 -26.25
C TYR A 31 -3.20 -14.49 -26.35
N ASP A 32 -2.07 -14.70 -25.67
CA ASP A 32 -1.39 -15.99 -25.67
C ASP A 32 -2.14 -17.01 -24.82
N PRO A 33 -2.51 -18.18 -25.37
CA PRO A 33 -3.32 -19.18 -24.66
C PRO A 33 -2.63 -19.71 -23.40
N ASP A 34 -1.29 -19.89 -23.42
CA ASP A 34 -0.55 -20.41 -22.28
C ASP A 34 -0.51 -19.38 -21.17
N PHE A 35 -0.40 -18.10 -21.52
CA PHE A 35 -0.45 -17.01 -20.56
C PHE A 35 -1.85 -16.87 -19.93
N ILE A 36 -2.91 -16.91 -20.72
CA ILE A 36 -4.30 -16.89 -20.22
C ILE A 36 -4.56 -18.07 -19.29
N LEU A 37 -4.08 -19.26 -19.66
CA LEU A 37 -4.21 -20.46 -18.82
C LEU A 37 -3.47 -20.31 -17.50
N LEU A 38 -2.23 -19.78 -17.52
CA LEU A 38 -1.45 -19.48 -16.31
C LEU A 38 -2.22 -18.54 -15.39
N LEU A 39 -2.71 -17.41 -15.89
CA LEU A 39 -3.48 -16.44 -15.09
C LEU A 39 -4.74 -17.07 -14.49
N SER A 40 -5.48 -17.88 -15.28
CA SER A 40 -6.67 -18.59 -14.80
C SER A 40 -6.38 -19.55 -13.65
N ARG A 41 -5.23 -20.22 -13.65
CA ARG A 41 -4.81 -21.14 -12.58
C ARG A 41 -4.41 -20.43 -11.30
N LEU A 42 -3.97 -19.16 -11.40
CA LEU A 42 -3.54 -18.35 -10.26
C LEU A 42 -4.68 -17.64 -9.56
N GLN A 43 -5.87 -17.58 -10.19
CA GLN A 43 -7.03 -16.96 -9.55
C GLN A 43 -7.52 -17.78 -8.37
N PRO A 44 -7.95 -17.13 -7.27
CA PRO A 44 -8.57 -17.80 -6.15
C PRO A 44 -9.80 -18.58 -6.62
N ARG A 45 -9.83 -19.87 -6.37
CA ARG A 45 -11.01 -20.68 -6.60
C ARG A 45 -11.86 -20.67 -5.34
N LEU A 46 -13.17 -20.49 -5.52
CA LEU A 46 -14.11 -20.60 -4.41
C LEU A 46 -14.40 -22.09 -4.17
N ASP A 47 -14.59 -22.43 -2.89
CA ASP A 47 -15.07 -23.75 -2.51
C ASP A 47 -16.42 -24.00 -3.18
N ALA A 48 -16.62 -25.19 -3.71
CA ALA A 48 -17.89 -25.55 -4.32
C ALA A 48 -18.85 -26.09 -3.25
N GLU A 49 -19.97 -25.42 -3.05
CA GLU A 49 -21.01 -25.86 -2.14
C GLU A 49 -22.10 -26.64 -2.90
N TYR A 50 -22.27 -27.92 -2.53
CA TYR A 50 -23.33 -28.78 -3.03
C TYR A 50 -24.25 -29.20 -1.87
N GLY A 51 -25.20 -28.32 -1.52
CA GLY A 51 -26.10 -28.55 -0.37
C GLY A 51 -25.35 -28.55 0.96
N HIS A 52 -25.21 -29.73 1.59
CA HIS A 52 -24.47 -29.88 2.85
C HIS A 52 -23.02 -30.34 2.66
N PHE A 53 -22.56 -30.46 1.43
CA PHE A 53 -21.21 -30.87 1.11
C PHE A 53 -20.44 -29.70 0.51
N THR A 54 -19.30 -29.37 1.16
CA THR A 54 -18.36 -28.33 0.68
C THR A 54 -17.13 -29.05 0.14
N GLU A 55 -16.84 -28.87 -1.13
CA GLU A 55 -15.61 -29.33 -1.76
C GLU A 55 -14.62 -28.18 -1.73
N ALA A 56 -13.52 -28.35 -0.97
CA ALA A 56 -12.46 -27.37 -0.89
C ALA A 56 -11.79 -27.17 -2.26
N ALA A 57 -11.55 -25.93 -2.63
CA ALA A 57 -10.86 -25.61 -3.86
C ALA A 57 -9.44 -26.18 -3.86
N GLU A 58 -9.02 -26.75 -5.00
CA GLU A 58 -7.65 -27.23 -5.14
C GLU A 58 -6.65 -26.06 -5.00
N PRO A 59 -5.61 -26.21 -4.18
CA PRO A 59 -4.58 -25.17 -4.04
C PRO A 59 -3.80 -24.99 -5.34
N VAL A 60 -3.33 -23.75 -5.57
CA VAL A 60 -2.51 -23.42 -6.74
C VAL A 60 -1.23 -24.25 -6.76
N ASN A 61 -0.95 -24.89 -7.90
CA ASN A 61 0.31 -25.59 -8.12
C ASN A 61 1.42 -24.60 -8.52
N TRP A 62 2.09 -24.05 -7.53
CA TRP A 62 3.12 -23.03 -7.74
C TRP A 62 4.35 -23.52 -8.48
N ALA A 63 4.71 -24.81 -8.37
CA ALA A 63 5.82 -25.40 -9.12
C ALA A 63 5.50 -25.48 -10.62
N GLU A 64 4.26 -25.72 -10.98
CA GLU A 64 3.79 -25.70 -12.37
C GLU A 64 3.74 -24.24 -12.88
N ALA A 65 3.17 -23.32 -12.11
CA ALA A 65 3.14 -21.90 -12.45
C ALA A 65 4.53 -21.33 -12.71
N GLU A 66 5.53 -21.69 -11.90
CA GLU A 66 6.91 -21.27 -12.09
C GLU A 66 7.49 -21.80 -13.41
N ARG A 67 7.27 -23.09 -13.73
CA ARG A 67 7.71 -23.68 -15.01
C ARG A 67 7.08 -22.99 -16.21
N ASP A 68 5.77 -22.72 -16.14
CA ASP A 68 5.03 -22.04 -17.19
C ASP A 68 5.55 -20.59 -17.36
N CYS A 69 5.81 -19.87 -16.27
CA CYS A 69 6.45 -18.55 -16.31
C CYS A 69 7.81 -18.59 -17.01
N HIS A 70 8.68 -19.55 -16.65
CA HIS A 70 9.99 -19.68 -17.28
C HIS A 70 9.87 -20.01 -18.79
N ALA A 71 8.93 -20.85 -19.20
CA ALA A 71 8.67 -21.15 -20.59
C ALA A 71 8.19 -19.91 -21.38
N LEU A 72 7.28 -19.13 -20.79
CA LEU A 72 6.78 -17.89 -21.36
C LEU A 72 7.87 -16.81 -21.43
N PHE A 73 8.78 -16.72 -20.46
CA PHE A 73 9.93 -15.82 -20.50
C PHE A 73 10.92 -16.10 -21.65
N GLN A 74 10.91 -17.29 -22.23
CA GLN A 74 11.67 -17.59 -23.45
C GLN A 74 11.03 -17.02 -24.71
N ARG A 75 9.80 -16.53 -24.61
CA ARG A 75 9.01 -15.97 -25.72
C ARG A 75 8.72 -14.49 -25.57
N SER A 76 8.67 -14.00 -24.31
CA SER A 76 8.36 -12.61 -23.99
C SER A 76 9.03 -12.16 -22.70
N LYS A 77 9.52 -10.92 -22.67
CA LYS A 77 9.89 -10.21 -21.43
C LYS A 77 8.70 -9.42 -20.96
N ASP A 78 7.98 -9.96 -19.97
CA ASP A 78 6.72 -9.38 -19.48
C ASP A 78 6.76 -9.16 -17.97
N LEU A 79 6.34 -7.97 -17.53
CA LEU A 79 6.33 -7.56 -16.11
C LEU A 79 5.38 -8.41 -15.28
N ARG A 80 4.27 -8.84 -15.86
CA ARG A 80 3.27 -9.69 -15.19
C ARG A 80 3.88 -11.06 -14.83
N LEU A 81 4.64 -11.66 -15.74
CA LEU A 81 5.38 -12.90 -15.46
C LEU A 81 6.41 -12.72 -14.35
N MET A 82 7.07 -11.55 -14.30
CA MET A 82 8.05 -11.24 -13.26
C MET A 82 7.40 -11.22 -11.88
N ILE A 83 6.23 -10.59 -11.74
CA ILE A 83 5.49 -10.52 -10.47
C ILE A 83 5.02 -11.91 -10.03
N ILE A 84 4.54 -12.75 -10.98
CA ILE A 84 4.18 -14.13 -10.68
C ILE A 84 5.41 -14.93 -10.18
N LEU A 85 6.59 -14.73 -10.80
CA LEU A 85 7.82 -15.38 -10.34
C LEU A 85 8.25 -14.93 -8.94
N ILE A 86 8.03 -13.67 -8.57
CA ILE A 86 8.25 -13.20 -7.19
C ILE A 86 7.36 -13.99 -6.23
N ARG A 87 6.08 -14.20 -6.57
CA ARG A 87 5.14 -14.99 -5.76
C ARG A 87 5.57 -16.47 -5.65
N CYS A 88 6.06 -17.07 -6.74
CA CYS A 88 6.63 -18.42 -6.71
C CYS A 88 7.85 -18.49 -5.78
N ARG A 89 8.75 -17.51 -5.92
CA ARG A 89 9.99 -17.45 -5.14
C ARG A 89 9.75 -17.22 -3.64
N LEU A 90 8.73 -16.44 -3.27
CA LEU A 90 8.29 -16.26 -1.88
C LEU A 90 7.97 -17.59 -1.18
N ARG A 91 7.48 -18.58 -1.91
CA ARG A 91 7.18 -19.92 -1.37
C ARG A 91 8.41 -20.78 -1.18
N GLN A 92 9.50 -20.45 -1.84
CA GLN A 92 10.76 -21.19 -1.77
C GLN A 92 11.70 -20.66 -0.68
N ILE A 93 11.88 -19.33 -0.64
CA ILE A 93 12.86 -18.68 0.24
C ILE A 93 12.25 -17.69 1.23
N GLY A 94 10.91 -17.51 1.21
CA GLY A 94 10.23 -16.56 2.08
C GLY A 94 10.51 -15.11 1.71
N LEU A 95 10.45 -14.22 2.70
CA LEU A 95 10.52 -12.76 2.54
C LEU A 95 11.71 -12.22 1.74
N PRO A 96 12.92 -12.82 1.76
CA PRO A 96 14.03 -12.36 0.92
C PRO A 96 13.74 -12.38 -0.58
N ALA A 97 12.77 -13.19 -1.03
CA ALA A 97 12.32 -13.21 -2.42
C ALA A 97 11.82 -11.85 -2.93
N LEU A 98 11.30 -11.01 -2.03
CA LEU A 98 10.81 -9.68 -2.41
C LEU A 98 11.97 -8.76 -2.84
N GLU A 99 13.07 -8.73 -2.08
CA GLU A 99 14.27 -7.97 -2.46
C GLU A 99 14.83 -8.47 -3.79
N GLU A 100 15.01 -9.80 -3.93
CA GLU A 100 15.51 -10.41 -5.16
C GLU A 100 14.63 -10.03 -6.36
N GLY A 101 13.31 -10.13 -6.20
CA GLY A 101 12.34 -9.87 -7.24
C GLY A 101 12.24 -8.39 -7.64
N LEU A 102 12.22 -7.47 -6.68
CA LEU A 102 12.20 -6.03 -6.96
C LEU A 102 13.50 -5.57 -7.63
N THR A 103 14.64 -6.15 -7.24
CA THR A 103 15.93 -5.91 -7.92
C THR A 103 15.88 -6.34 -9.38
N ALA A 104 15.32 -7.51 -9.65
CA ALA A 104 15.18 -8.04 -11.00
C ALA A 104 14.16 -7.22 -11.82
N LEU A 105 13.02 -6.86 -11.23
CA LEU A 105 11.99 -6.03 -11.85
C LEU A 105 12.56 -4.67 -12.27
N PHE A 106 13.25 -3.98 -11.36
CA PHE A 106 13.96 -2.72 -11.68
C PHE A 106 14.93 -2.88 -12.84
N SER A 107 15.71 -3.98 -12.82
CA SER A 107 16.71 -4.26 -13.86
C SER A 107 16.09 -4.48 -15.23
N LEU A 108 14.94 -5.18 -15.29
CA LEU A 108 14.18 -5.39 -16.53
C LEU A 108 13.66 -4.07 -17.08
N ILE A 109 12.99 -3.26 -16.26
CA ILE A 109 12.42 -1.98 -16.69
C ILE A 109 13.52 -1.05 -17.16
N LYS A 110 14.64 -0.98 -16.44
CA LYS A 110 15.76 -0.10 -16.79
C LYS A 110 16.48 -0.54 -18.06
N ARG A 111 16.51 -1.86 -18.33
CA ARG A 111 17.20 -2.42 -19.50
C ARG A 111 16.41 -2.25 -20.79
N TRP A 112 15.08 -2.38 -20.72
CA TRP A 112 14.17 -2.32 -21.86
C TRP A 112 12.98 -1.39 -21.57
N PRO A 113 13.22 -0.09 -21.38
CA PRO A 113 12.18 0.82 -20.91
C PRO A 113 10.99 0.90 -21.88
N ASP A 114 11.23 0.82 -23.17
CA ASP A 114 10.22 0.93 -24.22
C ASP A 114 9.70 -0.44 -24.68
N ASP A 115 10.60 -1.44 -24.78
CA ASP A 115 10.30 -2.74 -25.40
C ASP A 115 9.66 -3.77 -24.49
N ILE A 116 9.84 -3.65 -23.16
CA ILE A 116 9.29 -4.61 -22.19
C ILE A 116 7.75 -4.61 -22.20
N HIS A 117 7.14 -5.79 -22.11
CA HIS A 117 5.69 -5.93 -22.09
C HIS A 117 5.09 -5.77 -20.68
N PRO A 118 3.85 -5.22 -20.59
CA PRO A 118 3.13 -4.52 -21.62
C PRO A 118 3.88 -3.29 -22.12
N GLN A 119 3.86 -3.02 -23.44
CA GLN A 119 4.52 -1.86 -24.02
C GLN A 119 3.77 -0.56 -23.71
N LEU A 120 4.47 0.59 -23.88
CA LEU A 120 3.91 1.93 -23.66
C LEU A 120 3.16 2.47 -24.86
N TYR A 121 3.28 1.80 -26.00
CA TYR A 121 2.66 2.20 -27.24
C TYR A 121 1.81 1.04 -27.77
N ASP A 122 0.57 1.33 -28.14
CA ASP A 122 -0.32 0.45 -28.84
C ASP A 122 -0.68 1.06 -30.20
N GLU A 123 -0.49 0.31 -31.29
CA GLU A 123 -0.70 0.78 -32.67
C GLU A 123 -0.04 2.15 -33.00
N GLY A 124 1.02 2.52 -32.27
CA GLY A 124 1.75 3.77 -32.42
C GLY A 124 1.24 4.94 -31.58
N GLU A 125 0.17 4.75 -30.81
CA GLU A 125 -0.32 5.70 -29.84
C GLU A 125 0.25 5.40 -28.44
N PHE A 126 0.53 6.44 -27.66
CA PHE A 126 1.03 6.28 -26.31
C PHE A 126 -0.11 5.89 -25.37
N ASP A 127 -0.09 4.65 -24.91
CA ASP A 127 -1.03 4.08 -23.92
C ASP A 127 -0.28 3.33 -22.81
N PRO A 128 0.02 3.98 -21.68
CA PRO A 128 0.70 3.35 -20.57
C PRO A 128 -0.20 2.49 -19.68
N LEU A 129 -1.52 2.46 -19.91
CA LEU A 129 -2.51 1.87 -19.00
C LEU A 129 -2.23 0.40 -18.72
N MET A 130 -1.92 -0.39 -19.74
CA MET A 130 -1.61 -1.82 -19.57
C MET A 130 -0.35 -2.05 -18.72
N ARG A 131 0.66 -1.20 -18.87
CA ARG A 131 1.87 -1.28 -18.05
C ARG A 131 1.62 -0.86 -16.60
N ILE A 132 0.83 0.19 -16.39
CA ILE A 132 0.40 0.64 -15.07
C ILE A 132 -0.39 -0.47 -14.36
N ASN A 133 -1.33 -1.10 -15.05
CA ASN A 133 -2.10 -2.24 -14.51
C ASN A 133 -1.20 -3.42 -14.16
N ALA A 134 -0.23 -3.76 -15.01
CA ALA A 134 0.75 -4.81 -14.72
C ALA A 134 1.58 -4.51 -13.46
N LEU A 135 1.99 -3.26 -13.26
CA LEU A 135 2.74 -2.86 -12.06
C LEU A 135 1.86 -2.81 -10.81
N ASN A 136 0.58 -2.47 -10.95
CA ASN A 136 -0.37 -2.50 -9.84
C ASN A 136 -0.62 -3.90 -9.27
N GLU A 137 -0.24 -4.97 -9.96
CA GLU A 137 -0.20 -6.33 -9.39
C GLU A 137 0.71 -6.43 -8.14
N LEU A 138 1.66 -5.51 -7.96
CA LEU A 138 2.45 -5.40 -6.73
C LEU A 138 1.60 -4.99 -5.51
N GLU A 139 0.44 -4.36 -5.73
CA GLU A 139 -0.51 -3.92 -4.70
C GLU A 139 -1.70 -4.89 -4.53
N ASP A 140 -1.73 -6.00 -5.28
CA ASP A 140 -2.85 -6.93 -5.19
C ASP A 140 -2.90 -7.59 -3.81
N THR A 141 -3.99 -7.31 -3.09
CA THR A 141 -4.25 -7.82 -1.73
C THR A 141 -4.52 -9.32 -1.68
N HIS A 142 -5.01 -9.90 -2.78
CA HIS A 142 -5.20 -11.35 -2.94
C HIS A 142 -4.00 -12.01 -3.64
N GLY A 143 -3.13 -11.21 -4.21
CA GLY A 143 -1.89 -11.61 -4.87
C GLY A 143 -0.67 -11.45 -3.98
N LEU A 144 0.25 -10.57 -4.40
CA LEU A 144 1.55 -10.39 -3.75
C LEU A 144 1.43 -9.92 -2.29
N ILE A 145 0.59 -8.93 -2.01
CA ILE A 145 0.40 -8.42 -0.64
C ILE A 145 -0.16 -9.52 0.29
N GLY A 146 -1.15 -10.29 -0.17
CA GLY A 146 -1.68 -11.42 0.58
C GLY A 146 -0.64 -12.49 0.84
N ASP A 147 0.17 -12.81 -0.18
CA ASP A 147 1.26 -13.77 -0.06
C ASP A 147 2.32 -13.30 0.96
N LEU A 148 2.68 -12.02 0.96
CA LEU A 148 3.61 -11.42 1.93
C LEU A 148 3.06 -11.45 3.34
N ARG A 149 1.81 -11.08 3.55
CA ARG A 149 1.15 -11.07 4.88
C ARG A 149 1.15 -12.45 5.53
N ASN A 150 1.09 -13.50 4.74
CA ASN A 150 1.11 -14.88 5.21
C ASN A 150 2.53 -15.42 5.50
N GLN A 151 3.60 -14.68 5.12
CA GLN A 151 4.96 -15.07 5.42
C GLN A 151 5.27 -14.94 6.91
N ILE A 152 6.13 -15.86 7.38
CA ILE A 152 6.57 -15.92 8.76
C ILE A 152 7.80 -15.03 8.92
N LEU A 153 7.79 -14.17 9.93
CA LEU A 153 8.94 -13.36 10.34
C LEU A 153 9.96 -14.20 11.13
N PRO A 154 11.23 -13.79 11.15
CA PRO A 154 12.25 -14.47 11.96
C PRO A 154 11.82 -14.57 13.41
N LYS A 155 12.06 -15.75 14.00
CA LYS A 155 11.75 -15.99 15.41
C LYS A 155 12.59 -15.08 16.28
N ALA A 156 11.94 -14.36 17.20
CA ALA A 156 12.58 -13.50 18.20
C ALA A 156 11.77 -13.51 19.49
N ALA A 157 12.40 -13.27 20.62
CA ALA A 157 11.79 -13.32 21.96
C ALA A 157 11.01 -14.62 22.23
N GLY A 158 11.48 -15.74 21.69
CA GLY A 158 10.79 -17.02 21.79
C GLY A 158 9.53 -17.17 20.94
N THR A 159 9.10 -16.11 20.26
CA THR A 159 7.84 -16.04 19.51
C THR A 159 8.09 -16.04 18.00
N GLN A 160 7.17 -16.68 17.26
CA GLN A 160 7.14 -16.65 15.80
C GLN A 160 5.79 -16.11 15.36
N ILE A 161 5.81 -15.09 14.50
CA ILE A 161 4.61 -14.40 14.04
C ILE A 161 4.62 -14.25 12.52
N THR A 162 3.45 -14.06 11.94
CA THR A 162 3.33 -13.70 10.52
C THR A 162 3.49 -12.20 10.34
N LEU A 163 3.83 -11.79 9.12
CA LEU A 163 3.90 -10.39 8.74
C LEU A 163 2.54 -9.69 8.95
N LYS A 164 1.42 -10.39 8.71
CA LYS A 164 0.06 -9.90 8.98
C LYS A 164 -0.15 -9.50 10.45
N ILE A 165 0.27 -10.36 11.38
CA ILE A 165 0.15 -10.06 12.83
C ILE A 165 1.02 -8.86 13.20
N PHE A 166 2.22 -8.78 12.64
CA PHE A 166 3.11 -7.66 12.87
C PHE A 166 2.53 -6.35 12.32
N GLU A 167 1.98 -6.33 11.09
CA GLU A 167 1.30 -5.20 10.47
C GLU A 167 0.11 -4.73 11.32
N LYS A 168 -0.81 -5.62 11.70
CA LYS A 168 -1.97 -5.32 12.56
C LYS A 168 -1.56 -4.72 13.91
N SER A 169 -0.43 -5.14 14.45
CA SER A 169 0.08 -4.62 15.74
C SER A 169 0.55 -3.16 15.66
N HIS A 170 0.71 -2.63 14.45
CA HIS A 170 1.05 -1.22 14.20
C HIS A 170 -0.15 -0.39 13.73
N ALA A 171 -1.30 -1.00 13.52
CA ALA A 171 -2.52 -0.29 13.10
C ALA A 171 -3.02 0.69 14.18
N VAL A 172 -3.61 1.80 13.76
CA VAL A 172 -4.26 2.79 14.64
C VAL A 172 -5.70 3.00 14.15
N PRO A 173 -6.71 2.66 14.96
CA PRO A 173 -6.67 2.11 16.32
C PRO A 173 -6.13 0.68 16.38
N ARG A 174 -5.57 0.29 17.52
CA ARG A 174 -5.05 -1.06 17.72
C ARG A 174 -6.18 -2.07 17.72
N GLU A 175 -6.00 -3.17 17.02
CA GLU A 175 -6.92 -4.30 17.01
C GLU A 175 -6.77 -5.13 18.31
N SER A 176 -7.81 -5.90 18.65
CA SER A 176 -7.85 -6.69 19.91
C SER A 176 -6.80 -7.81 19.96
N ASP A 177 -6.38 -8.30 18.80
CA ASP A 177 -5.37 -9.37 18.62
C ASP A 177 -3.94 -8.83 18.36
N ALA A 178 -3.76 -7.51 18.49
CA ALA A 178 -2.45 -6.88 18.34
C ALA A 178 -1.48 -7.27 19.46
N LEU A 179 -0.22 -7.48 19.10
CA LEU A 179 0.85 -7.77 20.08
C LEU A 179 1.08 -6.59 21.03
N PRO A 180 1.41 -6.86 22.31
CA PRO A 180 1.80 -5.82 23.25
C PRO A 180 3.01 -5.02 22.76
N GLU A 181 3.05 -3.71 23.05
CA GLU A 181 4.15 -2.81 22.65
C GLU A 181 5.52 -3.28 23.12
N ILE A 182 5.58 -3.83 24.36
CA ILE A 182 6.81 -4.40 24.92
C ILE A 182 7.31 -5.56 24.05
N MET A 183 6.42 -6.40 23.53
CA MET A 183 6.80 -7.50 22.67
C MET A 183 7.31 -7.00 21.31
N LEU A 184 6.65 -6.02 20.71
CA LEU A 184 7.11 -5.41 19.46
C LEU A 184 8.50 -4.78 19.58
N SER A 185 8.75 -4.06 20.67
CA SER A 185 10.05 -3.46 20.93
C SER A 185 11.13 -4.52 21.14
N THR A 186 10.81 -5.62 21.82
CA THR A 186 11.74 -6.74 22.04
C THR A 186 12.06 -7.44 20.70
N LEU A 187 11.07 -7.74 19.87
CA LEU A 187 11.25 -8.33 18.54
C LEU A 187 12.19 -7.47 17.70
N ARG A 188 11.93 -6.16 17.60
CA ARG A 188 12.76 -5.23 16.85
C ARG A 188 14.18 -5.15 17.39
N HIS A 189 14.34 -5.14 18.73
CA HIS A 189 15.63 -5.10 19.37
C HIS A 189 16.47 -6.35 19.04
N GLU A 190 15.88 -7.54 19.13
CA GLU A 190 16.57 -8.79 18.81
C GLU A 190 16.97 -8.84 17.34
N TRP A 191 16.07 -8.54 16.42
CA TRP A 191 16.38 -8.53 14.98
C TRP A 191 17.51 -7.56 14.66
N LYS A 192 17.50 -6.39 15.27
CA LYS A 192 18.57 -5.39 15.10
C LYS A 192 19.89 -5.86 15.69
N THR A 193 19.86 -6.46 16.90
CA THR A 193 21.07 -6.93 17.59
C THR A 193 21.75 -8.07 16.82
N HIS A 194 20.95 -8.99 16.26
CA HIS A 194 21.47 -10.11 15.49
C HIS A 194 21.71 -9.77 14.00
N ASN A 195 21.43 -8.53 13.59
CA ASN A 195 21.52 -8.11 12.20
C ASN A 195 20.82 -9.11 11.24
N ASP A 196 19.56 -9.43 11.56
CA ASP A 196 18.82 -10.50 10.91
C ASP A 196 18.74 -10.30 9.39
N PRO A 197 19.17 -11.30 8.57
CA PRO A 197 19.24 -11.14 7.13
C PRO A 197 17.88 -10.97 6.45
N VAL A 198 16.80 -11.56 7.01
CA VAL A 198 15.44 -11.40 6.46
C VAL A 198 14.92 -9.98 6.69
N ILE A 199 15.18 -9.42 7.86
CA ILE A 199 14.80 -8.02 8.14
C ILE A 199 15.61 -7.05 7.27
N ASN A 200 16.89 -7.31 7.08
CA ASN A 200 17.74 -6.52 6.19
C ASN A 200 17.24 -6.59 4.73
N SER A 201 16.80 -7.75 4.27
CA SER A 201 16.26 -7.89 2.91
C SER A 201 14.95 -7.10 2.72
N LEU A 202 14.09 -7.00 3.75
CA LEU A 202 12.89 -6.16 3.69
C LEU A 202 13.24 -4.66 3.62
N GLN A 203 14.27 -4.22 4.34
CA GLN A 203 14.78 -2.85 4.23
C GLN A 203 15.38 -2.56 2.84
N ALA A 204 16.11 -3.52 2.28
CA ALA A 204 16.63 -3.41 0.93
C ALA A 204 15.50 -3.43 -0.12
N ALA A 205 14.45 -4.23 0.08
CA ALA A 205 13.26 -4.24 -0.76
C ALA A 205 12.56 -2.86 -0.81
N GLN A 206 12.48 -2.14 0.32
CA GLN A 206 11.99 -0.76 0.34
C GLN A 206 12.84 0.14 -0.57
N ALA A 207 14.15 0.07 -0.46
CA ALA A 207 15.04 0.88 -1.29
C ALA A 207 14.90 0.55 -2.80
N TRP A 208 14.64 -0.72 -3.14
CA TRP A 208 14.36 -1.10 -4.53
C TRP A 208 13.00 -0.62 -5.03
N LEU A 209 11.98 -0.67 -4.19
CA LEU A 209 10.67 -0.10 -4.51
C LEU A 209 10.76 1.40 -4.77
N ASP A 210 11.51 2.15 -3.95
CA ASP A 210 11.73 3.58 -4.15
C ASP A 210 12.47 3.88 -5.44
N ARG A 211 13.43 3.02 -5.83
CA ARG A 211 14.12 3.12 -7.12
C ARG A 211 13.17 2.84 -8.29
N ILE A 212 12.28 1.85 -8.18
CA ILE A 212 11.24 1.60 -9.19
C ILE A 212 10.37 2.84 -9.33
N LYS A 213 9.85 3.38 -8.23
CA LYS A 213 9.05 4.62 -8.23
C LYS A 213 9.79 5.77 -8.93
N SER A 214 11.09 5.92 -8.73
CA SER A 214 11.89 7.01 -9.30
C SER A 214 12.04 6.95 -10.81
N ILE A 215 11.90 5.79 -11.44
CA ILE A 215 12.00 5.64 -12.90
C ILE A 215 10.64 5.69 -13.61
N LEU A 216 9.53 5.50 -12.90
CA LEU A 216 8.18 5.50 -13.48
C LEU A 216 7.77 6.85 -14.11
N PRO A 217 8.13 8.04 -13.59
CA PRO A 217 7.78 9.32 -14.21
C PRO A 217 8.25 9.46 -15.68
N GLY A 218 9.27 8.69 -16.08
CA GLY A 218 9.70 8.65 -17.47
C GLY A 218 8.76 7.91 -18.42
N PHE A 219 7.78 7.16 -17.89
CA PHE A 219 6.95 6.26 -18.70
C PHE A 219 5.47 6.64 -18.76
N ALA A 220 4.95 7.37 -17.81
CA ALA A 220 3.52 7.59 -17.73
C ALA A 220 3.23 9.00 -17.25
N GLY A 221 2.22 9.63 -17.81
CA GLY A 221 1.76 10.94 -17.43
C GLY A 221 1.42 11.08 -15.94
N THR A 222 0.21 11.47 -15.58
CA THR A 222 -0.18 11.85 -14.21
C THR A 222 -0.54 10.70 -13.27
N ASP A 223 -0.92 9.53 -13.80
CA ASP A 223 -1.45 8.41 -13.03
C ASP A 223 -0.39 7.32 -12.77
N LEU A 224 0.63 7.68 -12.00
CA LEU A 224 1.73 6.78 -11.66
C LEU A 224 1.34 5.82 -10.53
N PRO A 225 1.74 4.53 -10.59
CA PRO A 225 1.63 3.63 -9.46
C PRO A 225 2.49 4.12 -8.28
N ASP A 226 1.88 4.30 -7.11
CA ASP A 226 2.59 4.76 -5.90
C ASP A 226 2.84 3.64 -4.88
N PHE A 227 2.25 2.48 -5.06
CA PHE A 227 2.39 1.29 -4.22
C PHE A 227 2.25 1.60 -2.71
N PRO A 228 1.13 2.21 -2.27
CA PRO A 228 0.98 2.64 -0.89
C PRO A 228 0.97 1.49 0.11
N GLN A 229 0.29 0.37 -0.19
CA GLN A 229 0.23 -0.78 0.72
C GLN A 229 1.58 -1.45 0.89
N LEU A 230 2.27 -1.74 -0.22
CA LEU A 230 3.60 -2.35 -0.18
C LEU A 230 4.60 -1.44 0.53
N SER A 231 4.56 -0.12 0.25
CA SER A 231 5.40 0.87 0.94
C SER A 231 5.14 0.92 2.44
N GLN A 232 3.87 0.98 2.86
CA GLN A 232 3.49 0.99 4.28
C GLN A 232 3.98 -0.28 4.99
N LEU A 233 3.80 -1.44 4.36
CA LEU A 233 4.22 -2.72 4.90
C LEU A 233 5.75 -2.79 5.09
N LEU A 234 6.52 -2.32 4.11
CA LEU A 234 7.98 -2.30 4.19
C LEU A 234 8.51 -1.24 5.16
N MET A 235 7.83 -0.10 5.30
CA MET A 235 8.18 0.95 6.26
C MET A 235 8.15 0.46 7.72
N LEU A 236 7.39 -0.60 8.05
CA LEU A 236 7.40 -1.20 9.38
C LEU A 236 8.79 -1.68 9.81
N PHE A 237 9.67 -1.96 8.86
CA PHE A 237 11.05 -2.45 9.09
C PHE A 237 12.11 -1.38 8.94
N SER A 238 11.76 -0.14 8.55
CA SER A 238 12.70 0.96 8.41
C SER A 238 13.26 1.39 9.77
N SER A 239 14.55 1.70 9.81
CA SER A 239 15.27 2.06 11.05
C SER A 239 14.75 3.34 11.71
N HIS A 240 13.90 4.10 11.05
CA HIS A 240 13.31 5.35 11.53
C HIS A 240 11.96 5.17 12.26
N SER A 241 11.39 3.95 12.32
CA SER A 241 10.11 3.70 12.97
C SER A 241 10.17 3.59 14.51
N GLY A 242 11.15 4.22 15.13
CA GLY A 242 11.38 4.17 16.56
C GLY A 242 11.37 5.51 17.29
N GLN A 243 10.48 6.45 16.91
CA GLN A 243 9.98 7.49 17.83
C GLN A 243 8.78 8.21 17.16
N PRO A 244 7.61 8.28 17.80
CA PRO A 244 6.70 9.36 17.47
C PRO A 244 7.46 10.65 17.81
N SER A 245 7.74 11.47 16.80
CA SER A 245 8.31 12.80 16.99
C SER A 245 7.31 13.65 17.77
N LEU A 246 7.37 13.56 19.08
CA LEU A 246 6.94 14.61 19.96
C LEU A 246 7.94 15.75 19.76
N SER A 247 7.69 16.56 18.76
CA SER A 247 8.29 17.88 18.66
C SER A 247 7.76 18.71 19.80
N THR A 248 8.39 18.59 20.94
CA THR A 248 8.30 19.57 22.01
C THR A 248 9.09 20.78 21.53
N PRO A 249 8.50 21.94 21.35
CA PRO A 249 9.28 23.15 21.14
C PRO A 249 10.03 23.42 22.45
N GLN A 250 11.34 23.30 22.43
CA GLN A 250 12.19 23.80 23.50
C GLN A 250 11.99 25.32 23.60
N PRO A 251 11.71 25.85 24.78
CA PRO A 251 11.75 27.31 24.95
C PRO A 251 13.23 27.72 25.05
N GLU A 252 13.65 28.44 24.05
CA GLU A 252 14.94 29.16 24.10
C GLU A 252 14.80 30.30 25.12
N VAL A 253 15.48 30.13 26.22
CA VAL A 253 15.61 31.13 27.28
C VAL A 253 16.67 32.12 26.85
N LEU A 254 16.27 33.31 26.50
CA LEU A 254 17.11 34.49 26.51
C LEU A 254 16.36 35.65 27.19
N MET A 255 16.75 35.95 28.40
CA MET A 255 16.45 37.18 29.15
C MET A 255 17.67 38.12 29.07
N PRO A 256 17.59 39.38 29.53
CA PRO A 256 16.54 40.42 29.38
C PRO A 256 17.12 41.77 28.93
N ALA A 257 16.24 42.68 28.54
CA ALA A 257 16.44 44.12 28.78
C ALA A 257 15.15 44.90 28.64
N ILE A 258 14.69 45.53 29.71
CA ILE A 258 13.67 46.58 29.78
C ILE A 258 14.40 47.93 29.58
N PRO A 259 13.82 49.01 28.99
CA PRO A 259 12.95 49.86 29.79
C PRO A 259 11.69 50.45 29.09
N GLU A 260 10.81 50.85 29.98
CA GLU A 260 9.59 51.63 29.92
C GLU A 260 9.51 52.80 28.89
N ASN A 261 8.36 53.07 28.31
CA ASN A 261 7.50 54.18 28.67
C ASN A 261 6.26 54.36 27.70
N ASP A 262 5.15 54.47 28.37
CA ASP A 262 3.98 55.37 28.15
C ASP A 262 3.33 55.58 26.79
N ALA A 263 2.00 55.49 26.91
CA ALA A 263 0.92 56.28 26.33
C ALA A 263 -0.04 55.59 25.34
N LEU A 264 -1.22 55.29 25.85
CA LEU A 264 -2.51 55.37 25.14
C LEU A 264 -2.87 56.87 24.86
N PRO A 265 -3.75 57.27 23.91
CA PRO A 265 -5.04 56.65 23.64
C PRO A 265 -5.62 56.80 22.19
N SER A 266 -6.77 56.10 22.00
CA SER A 266 -8.00 56.54 21.27
C SER A 266 -8.13 56.42 19.76
N LEU A 267 -9.11 55.59 19.40
CA LEU A 267 -10.23 55.73 18.46
C LEU A 267 -10.00 56.41 17.10
N THR A 268 -10.29 55.70 16.01
CA THR A 268 -11.39 56.06 15.10
C THR A 268 -11.68 54.98 14.05
N ILE A 269 -12.97 54.87 13.78
CA ILE A 269 -13.72 54.05 12.83
C ILE A 269 -13.42 54.49 11.40
N SER A 270 -13.27 53.57 10.45
CA SER A 270 -13.92 53.64 9.13
C SER A 270 -13.61 52.40 8.30
N GLY A 271 -14.66 51.85 7.71
CA GLY A 271 -14.69 50.63 6.98
C GLY A 271 -14.07 50.73 5.60
N GLU A 272 -13.74 49.55 5.14
CA GLU A 272 -13.76 49.21 3.71
C GLU A 272 -13.56 47.68 3.61
N GLU A 273 -14.50 47.06 2.95
CA GLU A 273 -14.52 45.64 2.58
C GLU A 273 -13.49 45.40 1.47
N PRO A 274 -12.70 44.36 1.53
CA PRO A 274 -12.17 43.75 0.31
C PRO A 274 -12.56 42.27 0.16
N ALA A 275 -12.86 41.92 -1.06
CA ALA A 275 -13.22 40.65 -1.62
C ALA A 275 -12.29 39.47 -1.27
N PRO A 276 -12.75 38.19 -1.48
CA PRO A 276 -12.18 37.04 -0.83
C PRO A 276 -10.87 36.60 -1.44
N ALA A 277 -9.84 36.52 -0.62
CA ALA A 277 -8.58 35.86 -0.93
C ALA A 277 -8.73 34.33 -0.75
N ILE A 278 -8.36 33.60 -1.78
CA ILE A 278 -8.24 32.14 -1.82
C ILE A 278 -7.24 31.72 -0.73
N ALA A 279 -7.74 31.09 0.34
CA ALA A 279 -6.91 30.57 1.42
C ALA A 279 -6.46 29.14 1.06
N SER A 280 -5.15 29.00 0.89
CA SER A 280 -4.43 27.73 0.86
C SER A 280 -4.80 26.86 2.08
N GLY A 281 -5.25 25.62 1.83
CA GLY A 281 -5.65 24.68 2.85
C GLY A 281 -4.50 24.31 3.79
N LYS A 282 -4.55 24.79 5.02
CA LYS A 282 -3.85 24.18 6.14
C LYS A 282 -4.64 22.95 6.56
N GLU A 283 -3.99 21.79 6.56
CA GLU A 283 -4.51 20.56 7.17
C GLU A 283 -4.87 20.84 8.63
N GLN A 284 -6.16 21.02 8.89
CA GLN A 284 -6.68 21.21 10.25
C GLN A 284 -7.04 19.82 10.80
N ASN A 285 -6.14 19.22 11.58
CA ASN A 285 -6.41 18.01 12.33
C ASN A 285 -7.56 18.25 13.32
N ILE A 286 -8.59 17.41 13.24
CA ILE A 286 -9.74 17.43 14.14
C ILE A 286 -9.26 17.02 15.54
N ARG A 287 -9.41 17.91 16.53
CA ARG A 287 -8.88 17.71 17.89
C ARG A 287 -9.97 17.44 18.95
N SER A 288 -11.22 17.60 18.59
CA SER A 288 -12.34 17.39 19.51
C SER A 288 -13.57 16.83 18.82
N ARG A 289 -14.44 16.15 19.61
CA ARG A 289 -15.73 15.65 19.14
C ARG A 289 -16.63 16.76 18.61
N ALA A 290 -16.61 17.94 19.23
CA ALA A 290 -17.38 19.10 18.79
C ALA A 290 -16.89 19.62 17.41
N GLU A 291 -15.60 19.58 17.17
CA GLU A 291 -15.01 19.95 15.88
C GLU A 291 -15.36 18.92 14.79
N ALA A 292 -15.30 17.62 15.11
CA ALA A 292 -15.76 16.57 14.21
C ALA A 292 -17.22 16.74 13.81
N LEU A 293 -18.11 17.03 14.77
CA LEU A 293 -19.52 17.31 14.51
C LEU A 293 -19.72 18.55 13.61
N SER A 294 -18.91 19.60 13.84
CA SER A 294 -18.96 20.82 12.98
C SER A 294 -18.60 20.50 11.54
N ARG A 295 -17.56 19.69 11.33
CA ARG A 295 -17.14 19.28 9.97
C ARG A 295 -18.18 18.41 9.26
N ILE A 296 -18.83 17.51 9.98
CA ILE A 296 -19.89 16.68 9.40
C ILE A 296 -21.09 17.54 8.97
N LYS A 297 -21.45 18.56 9.77
CA LYS A 297 -22.51 19.53 9.41
C LYS A 297 -22.12 20.35 8.18
N GLU A 298 -20.87 20.79 8.07
CA GLU A 298 -20.37 21.51 6.88
C GLU A 298 -20.46 20.63 5.62
N ILE A 299 -20.04 19.37 5.73
CA ILE A 299 -20.13 18.39 4.61
C ILE A 299 -21.60 18.18 4.21
N ARG A 300 -22.51 17.99 5.18
CA ARG A 300 -23.92 17.80 4.88
C ARG A 300 -24.54 19.05 4.21
N ALA A 301 -24.18 20.25 4.65
CA ALA A 301 -24.62 21.48 4.06
C ALA A 301 -24.11 21.64 2.60
N TRP A 302 -22.89 21.21 2.34
CA TRP A 302 -22.34 21.18 0.98
C TRP A 302 -23.15 20.24 0.06
N PHE A 303 -23.45 19.01 0.50
CA PHE A 303 -24.28 18.08 -0.28
C PHE A 303 -25.69 18.60 -0.52
N LEU A 304 -26.32 19.24 0.49
CA LEU A 304 -27.65 19.86 0.33
C LEU A 304 -27.67 20.93 -0.76
N ASN A 305 -26.58 21.68 -0.91
CA ASN A 305 -26.48 22.75 -1.91
C ASN A 305 -26.06 22.25 -3.30
N THR A 306 -25.22 21.19 -3.35
CA THR A 306 -24.59 20.74 -4.60
C THR A 306 -25.33 19.54 -5.19
N GLU A 307 -25.79 18.61 -4.35
CA GLU A 307 -26.44 17.34 -4.74
C GLU A 307 -27.65 17.03 -3.85
N PRO A 308 -28.75 17.77 -3.94
CA PRO A 308 -29.88 17.63 -3.00
C PRO A 308 -30.55 16.25 -3.01
N SER A 309 -30.36 15.45 -4.06
CA SER A 309 -30.88 14.08 -4.14
C SER A 309 -29.90 12.99 -3.68
N SER A 310 -28.74 13.37 -3.12
CA SER A 310 -27.72 12.41 -2.71
C SER A 310 -28.18 11.59 -1.51
N PRO A 311 -28.02 10.23 -1.54
CA PRO A 311 -28.33 9.35 -0.41
C PRO A 311 -27.39 9.56 0.79
N VAL A 312 -26.31 10.30 0.61
CA VAL A 312 -25.34 10.64 1.65
C VAL A 312 -25.94 11.63 2.67
N ILE A 313 -26.88 12.49 2.26
CA ILE A 313 -27.50 13.49 3.14
C ILE A 313 -28.19 12.85 4.37
N PRO A 314 -29.09 11.88 4.22
CA PRO A 314 -29.70 11.22 5.39
C PRO A 314 -28.70 10.43 6.23
N LEU A 315 -27.65 9.85 5.65
CA LEU A 315 -26.59 9.17 6.39
C LEU A 315 -25.77 10.14 7.25
N LEU A 316 -25.41 11.30 6.72
CA LEU A 316 -24.71 12.34 7.48
C LEU A 316 -25.61 12.90 8.60
N ALA A 317 -26.91 13.09 8.35
CA ALA A 317 -27.85 13.51 9.38
C ALA A 317 -27.98 12.48 10.52
N PHE A 318 -28.00 11.18 10.18
CA PHE A 318 -27.97 10.12 11.14
C PHE A 318 -26.67 10.10 11.96
N THR A 319 -25.52 10.27 11.29
CA THR A 319 -24.21 10.37 11.95
C THR A 319 -24.16 11.55 12.94
N GLU A 320 -24.69 12.72 12.57
CA GLU A 320 -24.77 13.88 13.48
C GLU A 320 -25.54 13.57 14.76
N GLN A 321 -26.64 12.79 14.66
CA GLN A 321 -27.48 12.43 15.80
C GLN A 321 -26.82 11.37 16.70
N THR A 322 -25.99 10.50 16.13
CA THR A 322 -25.38 9.38 16.86
C THR A 322 -24.06 9.74 17.53
N ILE A 323 -23.41 10.83 17.12
CA ILE A 323 -22.20 11.34 17.76
C ILE A 323 -22.49 11.72 19.23
N GLY A 324 -21.90 10.96 20.14
CA GLY A 324 -22.03 11.19 21.58
C GLY A 324 -22.96 10.24 22.29
N MET A 325 -23.72 9.41 21.58
CA MET A 325 -24.54 8.35 22.16
C MET A 325 -23.68 7.18 22.63
N SER A 326 -24.12 6.51 23.69
CA SER A 326 -23.54 5.23 24.08
C SER A 326 -24.02 4.11 23.15
N PHE A 327 -23.28 2.98 23.09
CA PHE A 327 -23.65 1.84 22.27
C PHE A 327 -25.09 1.32 22.56
N ASN A 328 -25.50 1.31 23.83
CA ASN A 328 -26.84 0.91 24.23
C ASN A 328 -27.95 1.88 23.78
N GLU A 329 -27.63 3.12 23.57
CA GLU A 329 -28.55 4.12 23.01
C GLU A 329 -28.66 3.98 21.50
N LEU A 330 -27.52 3.70 20.82
CA LEU A 330 -27.46 3.40 19.38
C LEU A 330 -28.31 2.18 19.00
N LEU A 331 -28.29 1.12 19.81
CA LEU A 331 -29.09 -0.09 19.60
C LEU A 331 -30.61 0.16 19.57
N LYS A 332 -31.10 1.27 20.12
CA LYS A 332 -32.51 1.65 20.07
C LYS A 332 -32.93 2.26 18.73
N PHE A 333 -31.97 2.74 17.97
CA PHE A 333 -32.20 3.43 16.70
C PHE A 333 -31.81 2.59 15.46
N ILE A 334 -31.03 1.54 15.64
CA ILE A 334 -30.61 0.64 14.56
C ILE A 334 -31.59 -0.54 14.49
N PRO A 335 -32.25 -0.79 13.34
CA PRO A 335 -33.07 -1.98 13.16
C PRO A 335 -32.28 -3.27 13.42
N ALA A 336 -32.90 -4.25 14.07
CA ALA A 336 -32.27 -5.53 14.44
C ALA A 336 -31.66 -6.27 13.22
N GLU A 337 -32.23 -6.07 12.03
CA GLU A 337 -31.77 -6.64 10.77
C GLU A 337 -30.42 -6.07 10.29
N LEU A 338 -30.10 -4.82 10.65
CA LEU A 338 -28.80 -4.21 10.35
C LEU A 338 -27.72 -4.72 11.33
N ILE A 339 -28.10 -4.98 12.58
CA ILE A 339 -27.18 -5.53 13.59
C ILE A 339 -26.75 -6.94 13.20
N SER A 340 -27.69 -7.79 12.77
CA SER A 340 -27.37 -9.14 12.29
C SER A 340 -26.49 -9.17 11.05
N ARG A 341 -26.56 -8.17 10.18
CA ARG A 341 -25.65 -8.03 9.03
C ARG A 341 -24.24 -7.59 9.42
N LEU A 342 -24.12 -6.70 10.40
CA LEU A 342 -22.81 -6.25 10.91
C LEU A 342 -22.10 -7.35 11.73
N ASP A 343 -22.86 -8.26 12.36
CA ASP A 343 -22.29 -9.43 13.04
C ASP A 343 -21.92 -10.56 12.06
N ALA A 344 -22.62 -10.70 10.94
CA ALA A 344 -22.31 -11.67 9.88
C ALA A 344 -21.08 -11.30 9.03
N GLU A 345 -20.64 -10.05 9.03
CA GLU A 345 -19.38 -9.61 8.40
C GLU A 345 -18.15 -9.80 9.32
N LYS A 346 -18.34 -10.34 10.53
CA LYS A 346 -17.26 -10.60 11.51
C LYS A 346 -16.83 -12.07 11.59
N GLU A 347 -17.50 -12.99 10.89
CA GLU A 347 -17.08 -14.38 10.72
C GLU A 347 -16.38 -14.57 9.37
#